data_06244fcb0e9652f0d914ff1a3430e409
#
_entry.id   06244fcb0e9652f0d914ff1a3430e409
#
_cell.length_a   1.000
_cell.length_b   1.000
_cell.length_c   1.000
_cell.angle_alpha   90.00
_cell.angle_beta   90.00
_cell.angle_gamma   90.00
#
_symmetry.space_group_name_H-M   'P 1'
#
loop_
_entity.id
_entity.type
_entity.pdbx_description
1 polymer ?
#
loop_
_entity_poly.entity_id
_entity_poly.type
_entity_poly.pdbx_seq_one_letter_code
_entity_poly.pdbx_strand_id
1 'polypeptide(L)'
;NLSLSLNQRQILGLLGPNGVGKTTIFNLITGLISPNFGSIIINSKIVNEYPIYQRTLKFKIGFVPQHGGFFHDLTVYENLKAIAEITIKNESYRNEKIDSLISKFELDPIRDIKANLISGGQKKKLVIAISLIADPKILLLDEPFAALDVMTIKTLQEIIVNLQTINNISVILCDHQARDLLACVDTAAIIHNGKV
;
A
#
# COMPACT_ATOMS: atom_id res chain seq x y z
N ASN A 1 -23.72 -4.67 5.72
CA ASN A 1 -23.79 -3.86 4.49
C ASN A 1 -22.87 -2.65 4.64
N LEU A 2 -21.81 -2.61 3.83
CA LEU A 2 -20.83 -1.54 3.86
C LEU A 2 -20.76 -0.92 2.47
N SER A 3 -20.86 0.41 2.41
CA SER A 3 -20.65 1.19 1.17
C SER A 3 -19.55 2.20 1.43
N LEU A 4 -18.52 2.18 0.59
CA LEU A 4 -17.38 3.10 0.64
C LEU A 4 -17.12 3.63 -0.76
N SER A 5 -16.66 4.86 -0.86
CA SER A 5 -16.18 5.47 -2.10
C SER A 5 -14.81 6.09 -1.89
N LEU A 6 -13.97 6.00 -2.91
CA LEU A 6 -12.67 6.66 -2.99
C LEU A 6 -12.62 7.48 -4.26
N ASN A 7 -12.39 8.77 -4.13
CA ASN A 7 -12.19 9.64 -5.28
C ASN A 7 -10.75 9.54 -5.81
N GLN A 8 -10.55 9.98 -7.04
CA GLN A 8 -9.20 10.10 -7.57
C GLN A 8 -8.37 11.08 -6.74
N ARG A 9 -7.13 10.72 -6.47
CA ARG A 9 -6.19 11.53 -5.68
C ARG A 9 -6.71 11.84 -4.28
N GLN A 10 -7.40 10.90 -3.67
CA GLN A 10 -7.89 11.02 -2.31
C GLN A 10 -7.17 10.03 -1.40
N ILE A 11 -6.92 10.44 -0.16
CA ILE A 11 -6.51 9.55 0.92
C ILE A 11 -7.72 9.31 1.82
N LEU A 12 -8.20 8.06 1.84
CA LEU A 12 -9.29 7.61 2.67
C LEU A 12 -8.73 6.79 3.85
N GLY A 13 -8.98 7.21 5.06
CA GLY A 13 -8.68 6.47 6.28
C GLY A 13 -9.83 5.54 6.70
N LEU A 14 -9.51 4.31 7.08
CA LEU A 14 -10.47 3.38 7.67
C LEU A 14 -10.15 3.22 9.16
N LEU A 15 -11.03 3.70 10.01
CA LEU A 15 -10.93 3.61 11.47
C LEU A 15 -11.88 2.54 12.00
N GLY A 16 -11.49 1.90 13.07
CA GLY A 16 -12.32 0.94 13.80
C GLY A 16 -11.49 0.00 14.67
N PRO A 17 -12.09 -0.69 15.63
CA PRO A 17 -11.37 -1.61 16.49
C PRO A 17 -10.78 -2.79 15.71
N ASN A 18 -9.85 -3.50 16.35
CA ASN A 18 -9.30 -4.71 15.75
C ASN A 18 -10.41 -5.76 15.57
N GLY A 19 -10.33 -6.50 14.46
CA GLY A 19 -11.34 -7.52 14.13
C GLY A 19 -12.63 -7.01 13.50
N VAL A 20 -12.82 -5.68 13.33
CA VAL A 20 -14.05 -5.11 12.74
C VAL A 20 -14.18 -5.36 11.23
N GLY A 21 -13.12 -5.85 10.58
CA GLY A 21 -13.15 -6.23 9.15
C GLY A 21 -12.37 -5.27 8.22
N LYS A 22 -11.49 -4.41 8.73
CA LYS A 22 -10.67 -3.51 7.90
C LYS A 22 -9.82 -4.27 6.87
N THR A 23 -9.04 -5.26 7.32
CA THR A 23 -8.27 -6.14 6.43
C THR A 23 -9.17 -6.95 5.48
N THR A 24 -10.37 -7.33 5.91
CA THR A 24 -11.35 -7.98 5.04
C THR A 24 -11.77 -7.09 3.87
N ILE A 25 -11.94 -5.79 4.10
CA ILE A 25 -12.21 -4.83 3.02
C ILE A 25 -11.05 -4.81 2.00
N PHE A 26 -9.81 -4.80 2.46
CA PHE A 26 -8.65 -4.86 1.57
C PHE A 26 -8.59 -6.17 0.79
N ASN A 27 -8.88 -7.29 1.44
CA ASN A 27 -8.94 -8.60 0.78
C ASN A 27 -10.04 -8.66 -0.29
N LEU A 28 -11.18 -8.01 -0.06
CA LEU A 28 -12.24 -7.84 -1.05
C LEU A 28 -11.79 -6.97 -2.23
N ILE A 29 -11.17 -5.82 -1.97
CA ILE A 29 -10.69 -4.90 -3.01
C ILE A 29 -9.59 -5.55 -3.85
N THR A 30 -8.65 -6.25 -3.22
CA THR A 30 -7.56 -6.95 -3.92
C THR A 30 -8.03 -8.18 -4.68
N GLY A 31 -9.17 -8.77 -4.31
CA GLY A 31 -9.70 -10.00 -4.91
C GLY A 31 -9.14 -11.29 -4.31
N LEU A 32 -8.55 -11.22 -3.12
CA LEU A 32 -8.17 -12.38 -2.33
C LEU A 32 -9.41 -13.17 -1.86
N ILE A 33 -10.51 -12.46 -1.58
CA ILE A 33 -11.81 -13.02 -1.28
C ILE A 33 -12.87 -12.36 -2.15
N SER A 34 -13.95 -13.10 -2.43
CA SER A 34 -15.10 -12.58 -3.18
C SER A 34 -16.20 -12.12 -2.23
N PRO A 35 -16.93 -11.03 -2.55
CA PRO A 35 -18.06 -10.60 -1.74
C PRO A 35 -19.23 -11.56 -1.90
N ASN A 36 -19.94 -11.86 -0.81
CA ASN A 36 -21.16 -12.68 -0.85
C ASN A 36 -22.30 -11.91 -1.55
N PHE A 37 -22.37 -10.59 -1.37
CA PHE A 37 -23.36 -9.70 -1.96
C PHE A 37 -22.71 -8.35 -2.27
N GLY A 38 -23.29 -7.61 -3.25
CA GLY A 38 -22.80 -6.31 -3.63
C GLY A 38 -21.72 -6.36 -4.71
N SER A 39 -21.15 -5.21 -5.00
CA SER A 39 -20.19 -5.06 -6.08
C SER A 39 -19.02 -4.16 -5.67
N ILE A 40 -17.86 -4.50 -6.17
CA ILE A 40 -16.66 -3.66 -6.12
C ILE A 40 -16.50 -3.05 -7.50
N ILE A 41 -16.51 -1.73 -7.54
CA ILE A 41 -16.45 -0.97 -8.80
C ILE A 41 -15.15 -0.16 -8.81
N ILE A 42 -14.36 -0.31 -9.88
CA ILE A 42 -13.14 0.45 -10.11
C ILE A 42 -13.19 1.03 -11.52
N ASN A 43 -13.06 2.35 -11.64
CA ASN A 43 -13.16 3.06 -12.91
C ASN A 43 -14.43 2.66 -13.70
N SER A 44 -15.58 2.67 -13.01
CA SER A 44 -16.90 2.32 -13.57
C SER A 44 -17.05 0.85 -14.03
N LYS A 45 -16.11 -0.04 -13.67
CA LYS A 45 -16.18 -1.47 -13.99
C LYS A 45 -16.38 -2.29 -12.72
N ILE A 46 -17.31 -3.23 -12.74
CA ILE A 46 -17.46 -4.24 -11.68
C ILE A 46 -16.28 -5.21 -11.78
N VAL A 47 -15.56 -5.39 -10.66
CA VAL A 47 -14.33 -6.19 -10.63
C VAL A 47 -14.46 -7.48 -9.81
N ASN A 48 -15.65 -7.87 -9.40
CA ASN A 48 -15.86 -9.04 -8.54
C ASN A 48 -15.20 -10.31 -9.09
N GLU A 49 -15.35 -10.57 -10.38
CA GLU A 49 -14.85 -11.76 -11.07
C GLU A 49 -13.36 -11.69 -11.45
N TYR A 50 -12.71 -10.53 -11.26
CA TYR A 50 -11.30 -10.39 -11.60
C TYR A 50 -10.42 -10.92 -10.46
N PRO A 51 -9.55 -11.91 -10.72
CA PRO A 51 -8.60 -12.41 -9.72
C PRO A 51 -7.53 -11.35 -9.37
N ILE A 52 -6.86 -11.55 -8.25
CA ILE A 52 -5.89 -10.60 -7.67
C ILE A 52 -4.85 -10.10 -8.70
N TYR A 53 -4.25 -10.99 -9.48
CA TYR A 53 -3.22 -10.59 -10.45
C TYR A 53 -3.77 -9.67 -11.56
N GLN A 54 -5.03 -9.85 -11.97
CA GLN A 54 -5.66 -8.96 -12.93
C GLN A 54 -6.03 -7.62 -12.29
N ARG A 55 -6.44 -7.60 -11.03
CA ARG A 55 -6.71 -6.35 -10.32
C ARG A 55 -5.42 -5.53 -10.17
N THR A 56 -4.30 -6.16 -9.85
CA THR A 56 -2.98 -5.51 -9.80
C THR A 56 -2.57 -4.96 -11.16
N LEU A 57 -2.63 -5.77 -12.21
CA LEU A 57 -2.11 -5.37 -13.54
C LEU A 57 -3.04 -4.43 -14.30
N LYS A 58 -4.36 -4.75 -14.36
CA LYS A 58 -5.33 -3.97 -15.16
C LYS A 58 -5.86 -2.74 -14.43
N PHE A 59 -6.13 -2.86 -13.14
CA PHE A 59 -6.70 -1.78 -12.34
C PHE A 59 -5.66 -1.04 -11.51
N LYS A 60 -4.40 -1.44 -11.63
CA LYS A 60 -3.27 -0.77 -10.99
C LYS A 60 -3.44 -0.61 -9.48
N ILE A 61 -3.80 -1.72 -8.80
CA ILE A 61 -3.92 -1.75 -7.34
C ILE A 61 -2.60 -2.25 -6.75
N GLY A 62 -1.98 -1.45 -5.88
CA GLY A 62 -0.89 -1.85 -5.00
C GLY A 62 -1.43 -2.20 -3.61
N PHE A 63 -0.81 -3.13 -2.94
CA PHE A 63 -1.17 -3.51 -1.56
C PHE A 63 0.07 -3.68 -0.69
N VAL A 64 0.06 -3.01 0.43
CA VAL A 64 1.06 -3.10 1.50
C VAL A 64 0.39 -3.78 2.69
N PRO A 65 0.72 -5.04 2.98
CA PRO A 65 0.13 -5.78 4.09
C PRO A 65 0.70 -5.30 5.44
N GLN A 66 -0.01 -5.62 6.52
CA GLN A 66 0.42 -5.33 7.89
C GLN A 66 1.79 -5.95 8.20
N HIS A 67 1.98 -7.21 7.78
CA HIS A 67 3.21 -7.97 7.96
C HIS A 67 3.73 -8.55 6.65
N GLY A 68 5.06 -8.67 6.52
CA GLY A 68 5.69 -9.23 5.34
C GLY A 68 5.69 -8.27 4.14
N GLY A 69 5.44 -8.79 2.95
CA GLY A 69 5.47 -8.01 1.70
C GLY A 69 6.88 -7.86 1.12
N PHE A 70 7.88 -8.58 1.65
CA PHE A 70 9.25 -8.60 1.17
C PHE A 70 9.90 -9.96 1.41
N PHE A 71 10.98 -10.24 0.70
CA PHE A 71 11.80 -11.45 0.84
C PHE A 71 12.86 -11.21 1.91
N HIS A 72 12.81 -11.96 3.00
CA HIS A 72 13.63 -11.76 4.19
C HIS A 72 15.13 -11.88 3.93
N ASP A 73 15.55 -12.83 3.11
CA ASP A 73 16.95 -13.16 2.86
C ASP A 73 17.57 -12.41 1.68
N LEU A 74 16.77 -11.67 0.93
CA LEU A 74 17.22 -10.78 -0.12
C LEU A 74 17.58 -9.40 0.45
N THR A 75 18.53 -8.72 -0.19
CA THR A 75 18.87 -7.33 0.12
C THR A 75 17.72 -6.40 -0.23
N VAL A 76 17.79 -5.14 0.20
CA VAL A 76 16.83 -4.09 -0.18
C VAL A 76 16.76 -3.97 -1.70
N TYR A 77 17.90 -3.90 -2.39
CA TYR A 77 17.98 -3.84 -3.84
C TYR A 77 17.37 -5.07 -4.52
N GLU A 78 17.74 -6.27 -4.07
CA GLU A 78 17.25 -7.52 -4.64
C GLU A 78 15.74 -7.69 -4.47
N ASN A 79 15.16 -7.21 -3.38
CA ASN A 79 13.72 -7.18 -3.16
C ASN A 79 13.00 -6.37 -4.25
N LEU A 80 13.47 -5.15 -4.50
CA LEU A 80 12.92 -4.29 -5.56
C LEU A 80 13.16 -4.90 -6.95
N LYS A 81 14.35 -5.44 -7.19
CA LYS A 81 14.72 -6.08 -8.45
C LYS A 81 13.83 -7.28 -8.77
N ALA A 82 13.57 -8.15 -7.81
CA ALA A 82 12.74 -9.34 -8.01
C ALA A 82 11.33 -8.99 -8.53
N ILE A 83 10.70 -7.95 -7.97
CA ILE A 83 9.38 -7.49 -8.43
C ILE A 83 9.48 -6.73 -9.75
N ALA A 84 10.53 -5.94 -9.93
CA ALA A 84 10.73 -5.17 -11.16
C ALA A 84 10.98 -6.09 -12.38
N GLU A 85 11.68 -7.21 -12.23
CA GLU A 85 11.89 -8.19 -13.29
C GLU A 85 10.59 -8.83 -13.78
N ILE A 86 9.62 -9.04 -12.87
CA ILE A 86 8.31 -9.59 -13.22
C ILE A 86 7.43 -8.54 -13.92
N THR A 87 7.55 -7.25 -13.54
CA THR A 87 6.61 -6.21 -13.94
C THR A 87 7.10 -5.33 -15.08
N ILE A 88 8.43 -5.16 -15.23
CA ILE A 88 9.06 -4.23 -16.18
C ILE A 88 9.98 -5.00 -17.14
N LYS A 89 9.61 -5.03 -18.43
CA LYS A 89 10.36 -5.76 -19.46
C LYS A 89 11.66 -5.04 -19.86
N ASN A 90 11.63 -3.71 -19.95
CA ASN A 90 12.80 -2.93 -20.35
C ASN A 90 13.79 -2.82 -19.18
N GLU A 91 15.02 -3.32 -19.38
CA GLU A 91 16.04 -3.41 -18.34
C GLU A 91 16.54 -2.02 -17.90
N SER A 92 16.79 -1.12 -18.84
CA SER A 92 17.26 0.24 -18.50
C SER A 92 16.23 0.98 -17.64
N TYR A 93 14.96 0.97 -18.06
CA TYR A 93 13.86 1.57 -17.29
C TYR A 93 13.68 0.91 -15.92
N ARG A 94 13.84 -0.42 -15.85
CA ARG A 94 13.77 -1.18 -14.61
C ARG A 94 14.81 -0.72 -13.59
N ASN A 95 16.08 -0.60 -14.03
CA ASN A 95 17.18 -0.18 -13.16
C ASN A 95 16.98 1.27 -12.69
N GLU A 96 16.62 2.17 -13.59
CA GLU A 96 16.30 3.56 -13.27
C GLU A 96 15.15 3.66 -12.26
N LYS A 97 14.10 2.86 -12.42
CA LYS A 97 12.96 2.81 -11.50
C LYS A 97 13.36 2.34 -10.10
N ILE A 98 14.21 1.30 -10.02
CA ILE A 98 14.71 0.79 -8.73
C ILE A 98 15.54 1.86 -8.04
N ASP A 99 16.51 2.46 -8.73
CA ASP A 99 17.39 3.47 -8.16
C ASP A 99 16.59 4.70 -7.70
N SER A 100 15.64 5.14 -8.49
CA SER A 100 14.72 6.23 -8.13
C SER A 100 13.91 5.93 -6.86
N LEU A 101 13.42 4.71 -6.70
CA LEU A 101 12.67 4.32 -5.50
C LEU A 101 13.58 4.18 -4.28
N ILE A 102 14.77 3.60 -4.42
CA ILE A 102 15.75 3.51 -3.33
C ILE A 102 16.08 4.91 -2.81
N SER A 103 16.40 5.84 -3.71
CA SER A 103 16.70 7.23 -3.34
C SER A 103 15.49 7.94 -2.72
N LYS A 104 14.31 7.84 -3.35
CA LYS A 104 13.08 8.47 -2.86
C LYS A 104 12.71 8.05 -1.44
N PHE A 105 12.96 6.79 -1.08
CA PHE A 105 12.66 6.24 0.25
C PHE A 105 13.84 6.28 1.21
N GLU A 106 14.96 6.94 0.82
CA GLU A 106 16.17 7.05 1.63
C GLU A 106 16.73 5.67 2.05
N LEU A 107 16.71 4.72 1.12
CA LEU A 107 17.19 3.35 1.34
C LEU A 107 18.63 3.13 0.84
N ASP A 108 19.27 4.16 0.25
CA ASP A 108 20.63 4.07 -0.29
C ASP A 108 21.65 3.51 0.72
N PRO A 109 21.68 3.97 2.00
CA PRO A 109 22.67 3.49 2.95
C PRO A 109 22.52 2.00 3.31
N ILE A 110 21.38 1.42 3.02
CA ILE A 110 21.04 0.02 3.35
C ILE A 110 20.75 -0.83 2.12
N ARG A 111 21.09 -0.32 0.94
CA ARG A 111 20.80 -0.94 -0.38
C ARG A 111 21.17 -2.42 -0.43
N ASP A 112 22.36 -2.75 0.08
CA ASP A 112 22.96 -4.10 0.03
C ASP A 112 22.80 -4.89 1.33
N ILE A 113 22.00 -4.35 2.27
CA ILE A 113 21.69 -5.03 3.54
C ILE A 113 20.46 -5.93 3.33
N LYS A 114 20.51 -7.15 3.88
CA LYS A 114 19.38 -8.08 3.88
C LYS A 114 18.17 -7.50 4.61
N ALA A 115 16.98 -7.70 4.06
CA ALA A 115 15.75 -7.14 4.60
C ALA A 115 15.37 -7.63 6.00
N ASN A 116 15.85 -8.79 6.45
CA ASN A 116 15.67 -9.25 7.83
C ASN A 116 16.47 -8.43 8.85
N LEU A 117 17.57 -7.78 8.43
CA LEU A 117 18.53 -7.06 9.30
C LEU A 117 18.22 -5.56 9.44
N ILE A 118 17.31 -5.00 8.64
CA ILE A 118 16.95 -3.58 8.69
C ILE A 118 15.86 -3.29 9.74
N SER A 119 15.75 -2.02 10.18
CA SER A 119 14.77 -1.59 11.18
C SER A 119 13.31 -1.72 10.73
N GLY A 120 12.36 -1.68 11.67
CA GLY A 120 10.93 -1.73 11.36
C GLY A 120 10.48 -0.62 10.41
N GLY A 121 10.92 0.62 10.62
CA GLY A 121 10.65 1.75 9.75
C GLY A 121 11.24 1.58 8.35
N GLN A 122 12.47 1.08 8.25
CA GLN A 122 13.10 0.78 6.97
C GLN A 122 12.35 -0.34 6.22
N LYS A 123 11.86 -1.37 6.95
CA LYS A 123 11.01 -2.42 6.36
C LYS A 123 9.71 -1.84 5.80
N LYS A 124 9.05 -0.92 6.51
CA LYS A 124 7.83 -0.26 6.00
C LYS A 124 8.13 0.57 4.75
N LYS A 125 9.21 1.37 4.74
CA LYS A 125 9.67 2.10 3.55
C LYS A 125 9.93 1.14 2.37
N LEU A 126 10.62 0.03 2.60
CA LEU A 126 10.90 -0.98 1.58
C LEU A 126 9.61 -1.57 0.97
N VAL A 127 8.65 -2.00 1.80
CA VAL A 127 7.41 -2.61 1.30
C VAL A 127 6.58 -1.61 0.50
N ILE A 128 6.53 -0.35 0.92
CA ILE A 128 5.87 0.70 0.14
C ILE A 128 6.61 0.90 -1.20
N ALA A 129 7.94 1.00 -1.20
CA ALA A 129 8.72 1.12 -2.43
C ALA A 129 8.49 -0.06 -3.39
N ILE A 130 8.46 -1.30 -2.88
CA ILE A 130 8.12 -2.50 -3.65
C ILE A 130 6.73 -2.36 -4.31
N SER A 131 5.73 -1.90 -3.56
CA SER A 131 4.37 -1.74 -4.07
C SER A 131 4.24 -0.71 -5.20
N LEU A 132 5.19 0.23 -5.30
CA LEU A 132 5.24 1.28 -6.32
C LEU A 132 5.95 0.86 -7.62
N ILE A 133 6.60 -0.28 -7.66
CA ILE A 133 7.31 -0.78 -8.87
C ILE A 133 6.34 -0.89 -10.06
N ALA A 134 5.12 -1.36 -9.84
CA ALA A 134 4.11 -1.57 -10.89
C ALA A 134 3.30 -0.31 -11.25
N ASP A 135 3.71 0.87 -10.79
CA ASP A 135 3.02 2.16 -11.00
C ASP A 135 1.52 2.09 -10.64
N PRO A 136 1.17 1.79 -9.37
CA PRO A 136 -0.21 1.71 -8.97
C PRO A 136 -0.93 3.06 -9.08
N LYS A 137 -2.25 3.02 -9.30
CA LYS A 137 -3.15 4.18 -9.23
C LYS A 137 -3.96 4.20 -7.95
N ILE A 138 -4.08 3.04 -7.32
CA ILE A 138 -4.72 2.85 -6.02
C ILE A 138 -3.72 2.09 -5.15
N LEU A 139 -3.47 2.59 -3.95
CA LEU A 139 -2.60 1.96 -2.97
C LEU A 139 -3.38 1.67 -1.70
N LEU A 140 -3.31 0.43 -1.25
CA LEU A 140 -3.92 -0.04 -0.01
C LEU A 140 -2.81 -0.25 1.03
N LEU A 141 -2.93 0.39 2.20
CA LEU A 141 -1.95 0.33 3.28
C LEU A 141 -2.60 -0.24 4.55
N ASP A 142 -2.22 -1.44 4.95
CA ASP A 142 -2.75 -2.11 6.14
C ASP A 142 -1.82 -1.88 7.33
N GLU A 143 -2.28 -1.08 8.30
CA GLU A 143 -1.56 -0.66 9.51
C GLU A 143 -0.13 -0.17 9.25
N PRO A 144 0.04 0.88 8.42
CA PRO A 144 1.37 1.36 8.06
C PRO A 144 2.16 1.95 9.24
N PHE A 145 1.49 2.43 10.28
CA PHE A 145 2.11 3.12 11.44
C PHE A 145 2.36 2.19 12.63
N ALA A 146 1.88 0.95 12.59
CA ALA A 146 1.96 0.03 13.72
C ALA A 146 3.42 -0.24 14.15
N ALA A 147 3.67 -0.17 15.46
CA ALA A 147 4.95 -0.46 16.11
C ALA A 147 6.14 0.39 15.63
N LEU A 148 5.88 1.65 15.26
CA LEU A 148 6.90 2.61 14.84
C LEU A 148 7.04 3.75 15.85
N ASP A 149 8.21 4.38 15.85
CA ASP A 149 8.47 5.60 16.61
C ASP A 149 7.84 6.83 15.92
N VAL A 150 7.67 7.91 16.69
CA VAL A 150 6.98 9.14 16.25
C VAL A 150 7.64 9.78 15.02
N MET A 151 8.98 9.74 14.92
CA MET A 151 9.69 10.35 13.80
C MET A 151 9.48 9.55 12.52
N THR A 152 9.55 8.22 12.63
CA THR A 152 9.26 7.32 11.51
C THR A 152 7.82 7.45 11.03
N ILE A 153 6.84 7.58 11.95
CA ILE A 153 5.44 7.83 11.59
C ILE A 153 5.29 9.12 10.78
N LYS A 154 5.89 10.24 11.23
CA LYS A 154 5.85 11.51 10.50
C LYS A 154 6.43 11.38 9.09
N THR A 155 7.60 10.74 8.96
CA THR A 155 8.21 10.50 7.64
C THR A 155 7.27 9.68 6.73
N LEU A 156 6.61 8.64 7.25
CA LEU A 156 5.66 7.85 6.46
C LEU A 156 4.40 8.64 6.08
N GLN A 157 3.90 9.49 6.97
CA GLN A 157 2.78 10.40 6.67
C GLN A 157 3.14 11.33 5.50
N GLU A 158 4.31 11.96 5.52
CA GLU A 158 4.81 12.80 4.42
C GLU A 158 4.94 12.00 3.12
N ILE A 159 5.48 10.79 3.17
CA ILE A 159 5.55 9.90 2.01
C ILE A 159 4.15 9.64 1.45
N ILE A 160 3.17 9.28 2.28
CA ILE A 160 1.80 8.96 1.86
C ILE A 160 1.14 10.18 1.20
N VAL A 161 1.27 11.36 1.80
CA VAL A 161 0.76 12.62 1.22
C VAL A 161 1.44 12.92 -0.11
N ASN A 162 2.75 12.72 -0.24
CA ASN A 162 3.49 12.91 -1.49
C ASN A 162 3.05 11.90 -2.58
N LEU A 163 2.68 10.67 -2.21
CA LEU A 163 2.13 9.71 -3.17
C LEU A 163 0.80 10.20 -3.76
N GLN A 164 -0.03 10.83 -2.96
CA GLN A 164 -1.28 11.46 -3.43
C GLN A 164 -1.01 12.70 -4.28
N THR A 165 -0.27 13.67 -3.73
CA THR A 165 -0.15 15.01 -4.31
C THR A 165 0.75 15.06 -5.53
N ILE A 166 1.90 14.37 -5.48
CA ILE A 166 2.92 14.38 -6.52
C ILE A 166 2.71 13.23 -7.52
N ASN A 167 2.45 12.03 -7.01
CA ASN A 167 2.33 10.84 -7.87
C ASN A 167 0.89 10.57 -8.35
N ASN A 168 -0.10 11.35 -7.90
CA ASN A 168 -1.51 11.20 -8.26
C ASN A 168 -2.07 9.80 -7.94
N ILE A 169 -1.65 9.20 -6.84
CA ILE A 169 -2.11 7.90 -6.36
C ILE A 169 -3.26 8.13 -5.37
N SER A 170 -4.36 7.41 -5.54
CA SER A 170 -5.42 7.35 -4.52
C SER A 170 -5.05 6.32 -3.47
N VAL A 171 -5.20 6.65 -2.20
CA VAL A 171 -4.76 5.79 -1.10
C VAL A 171 -5.93 5.42 -0.20
N ILE A 172 -6.03 4.16 0.18
CA ILE A 172 -6.85 3.74 1.31
C ILE A 172 -5.89 3.20 2.37
N LEU A 173 -5.93 3.76 3.55
CA LEU A 173 -5.14 3.24 4.64
C LEU A 173 -6.03 2.90 5.84
N CYS A 174 -5.74 1.81 6.53
CA CYS A 174 -6.34 1.52 7.81
C CYS A 174 -5.29 1.49 8.90
N ASP A 175 -5.61 2.05 10.05
CA ASP A 175 -4.79 1.94 11.24
C ASP A 175 -5.71 2.02 12.48
N HIS A 176 -5.25 1.47 13.59
CA HIS A 176 -5.93 1.59 14.88
C HIS A 176 -5.49 2.86 15.64
N GLN A 177 -4.37 3.46 15.24
CA GLN A 177 -3.85 4.72 15.79
C GLN A 177 -4.56 5.91 15.12
N ALA A 178 -5.76 6.25 15.61
CA ALA A 178 -6.62 7.27 14.99
C ALA A 178 -5.91 8.62 14.81
N ARG A 179 -5.09 9.05 15.80
CA ARG A 179 -4.36 10.31 15.73
C ARG A 179 -3.43 10.38 14.54
N ASP A 180 -2.65 9.32 14.33
CA ASP A 180 -1.63 9.29 13.29
C ASP A 180 -2.25 9.12 11.90
N LEU A 181 -3.35 8.35 11.82
CA LEU A 181 -4.13 8.21 10.60
C LEU A 181 -4.75 9.56 10.20
N LEU A 182 -5.45 10.24 11.12
CA LEU A 182 -6.15 11.49 10.84
C LEU A 182 -5.22 12.64 10.45
N ALA A 183 -3.93 12.55 10.76
CA ALA A 183 -2.95 13.57 10.39
C ALA A 183 -2.60 13.58 8.89
N CYS A 184 -2.95 12.54 8.13
CA CYS A 184 -2.56 12.43 6.72
C CYS A 184 -3.69 12.04 5.75
N VAL A 185 -4.95 11.98 6.21
CA VAL A 185 -6.10 11.61 5.37
C VAL A 185 -6.97 12.80 5.01
N ASP A 186 -7.57 12.78 3.82
CA ASP A 186 -8.57 13.79 3.41
C ASP A 186 -9.93 13.51 4.08
N THR A 187 -10.28 12.22 4.20
CA THR A 187 -11.53 11.76 4.80
C THR A 187 -11.29 10.48 5.58
N ALA A 188 -12.12 10.25 6.60
CA ALA A 188 -12.08 9.03 7.39
C ALA A 188 -13.47 8.37 7.46
N ALA A 189 -13.50 7.05 7.28
CA ALA A 189 -14.67 6.22 7.49
C ALA A 189 -14.50 5.40 8.78
N ILE A 190 -15.43 5.55 9.70
CA ILE A 190 -15.45 4.77 10.96
C ILE A 190 -16.26 3.50 10.70
N ILE A 191 -15.62 2.36 10.91
CA ILE A 191 -16.25 1.05 10.71
C ILE A 191 -16.63 0.49 12.07
N HIS A 192 -17.92 0.22 12.25
CA HIS A 192 -18.48 -0.38 13.45
C HIS A 192 -19.55 -1.40 13.10
N ASN A 193 -19.47 -2.62 13.65
CA ASN A 193 -20.43 -3.70 13.41
C ASN A 193 -20.76 -3.93 11.91
N GLY A 194 -19.73 -3.90 11.03
CA GLY A 194 -19.89 -4.13 9.60
C GLY A 194 -20.62 -3.02 8.83
N LYS A 195 -20.68 -1.81 9.39
CA LYS A 195 -21.25 -0.60 8.79
C LYS A 195 -20.24 0.55 8.87
N VAL A 196 -20.40 1.53 7.98
CA VAL A 196 -19.75 2.84 8.07
C VAL A 196 -20.60 3.76 8.92
#